data_b5055a85c3ed5967fd699a95ee05e78d
#
_entry.id   b5055a85c3ed5967fd699a95ee05e78d
#
_cell.length_a   1.000
_cell.length_b   1.000
_cell.length_c   1.000
_cell.angle_alpha   90.00
_cell.angle_beta   90.00
_cell.angle_gamma   90.00
#
_symmetry.space_group_name_H-M   'P 1'
#
loop_
_entity.id
_entity.type
_entity.pdbx_description
1 polymer ?
#
loop_
_entity_poly.entity_id
_entity_poly.type
_entity_poly.pdbx_seq_one_letter_code
_entity_poly.pdbx_strand_id
1 'polypeptide(L)'
;MNILHRELRRRFLPPGAFALCTLALAVSPFAAQQPAASPQATTALQQTPSQPPPPIPQQPGISEQVHTGTTSGLDIDARLQNLLVDHQYLRIQSQLDQLPPHQAQLYRGILANRSNDLKQSIQLLEPLVDQVAASGDKAKEKLVRKSLAEDYLREGDWSKAAKAYQALDLRLQGHLTADEQDEIEMPRKLSLLAAADLSRPAMTVDPAAPFVLQAARNPLGLTDIPVYVDARPHSWMLDPTSPFNLISRSLAKEAGLKVSELSTTIRSLTGRPIEMYVTIIPRFTIGGLITFRNMTAFVYNDADYSFPQLRYQVQGVLGYPALSALGSLTITNEDMIEVRPAKQPQPATKSLEAQKIVKEDLPAPGGSFYLDGERIIVALGNPAPTDPPTSDKPSQKTIDERMFVIDAGGQQTYLTSRYYDEHAAEFAGQKMQLFTLPGLQSATPQPAFVAETIPLTVGPATVPIHFIQVLTQPLGSVALDDVYGVLGIDALDQLQAYTFDYRTMRFSVKPE
;
A
#
# COMPACT_ATOMS: atom_id res chain seq x y z
N MET A 1 16.18 -28.35 -16.52
CA MET A 1 17.32 -27.86 -15.68
C MET A 1 16.90 -26.77 -14.72
N ASN A 2 15.77 -26.09 -14.96
CA ASN A 2 15.29 -24.98 -14.12
C ASN A 2 14.55 -25.37 -12.82
N ILE A 3 13.94 -26.53 -12.74
CA ILE A 3 13.16 -26.96 -11.55
C ILE A 3 14.07 -27.33 -10.37
N LEU A 4 15.21 -27.96 -10.64
CA LEU A 4 16.16 -28.34 -9.57
C LEU A 4 16.86 -27.12 -8.92
N HIS A 5 17.00 -26.01 -9.63
CA HIS A 5 17.62 -24.79 -9.09
C HIS A 5 16.67 -24.03 -8.16
N ARG A 6 15.34 -24.16 -8.36
CA ARG A 6 14.32 -23.54 -7.50
C ARG A 6 14.21 -24.24 -6.14
N GLU A 7 14.30 -25.57 -6.09
CA GLU A 7 14.23 -26.32 -4.82
C GLU A 7 15.48 -26.14 -3.94
N LEU A 8 16.65 -25.93 -4.52
CA LEU A 8 17.86 -25.69 -3.74
C LEU A 8 17.91 -24.31 -3.07
N ARG A 9 17.25 -23.30 -3.64
CA ARG A 9 17.18 -21.95 -3.03
C ARG A 9 16.22 -21.89 -1.83
N ARG A 10 15.21 -22.79 -1.74
CA ARG A 10 14.27 -22.86 -0.62
C ARG A 10 14.86 -23.46 0.68
N ARG A 11 16.03 -24.10 0.63
CA ARG A 11 16.57 -24.87 1.78
C ARG A 11 17.66 -24.18 2.61
N PHE A 12 18.13 -22.98 2.27
CA PHE A 12 19.32 -22.41 2.90
C PHE A 12 19.21 -20.91 3.26
N LEU A 13 18.07 -20.47 3.79
CA LEU A 13 18.02 -19.15 4.43
C LEU A 13 17.74 -19.34 5.93
N PRO A 14 18.63 -18.88 6.83
CA PRO A 14 18.40 -18.99 8.25
C PRO A 14 17.20 -18.12 8.67
N PRO A 15 16.34 -18.59 9.58
CA PRO A 15 15.27 -17.80 10.15
C PRO A 15 15.89 -16.68 11.00
N GLY A 16 15.83 -15.45 10.56
CA GLY A 16 16.32 -14.32 11.35
C GLY A 16 16.80 -13.09 10.56
N ALA A 17 16.86 -13.16 9.23
CA ALA A 17 17.37 -12.07 8.42
C ALA A 17 16.29 -11.13 7.82
N PHE A 18 15.04 -11.24 8.27
CA PHE A 18 13.89 -10.73 7.55
C PHE A 18 13.14 -9.65 8.32
N ALA A 19 13.69 -8.49 8.42
CA ALA A 19 12.93 -7.33 8.83
C ALA A 19 13.56 -6.12 8.20
N LEU A 20 13.03 -5.69 7.08
CA LEU A 20 13.18 -4.32 6.58
C LEU A 20 12.96 -4.29 5.09
N CYS A 21 11.87 -3.81 4.68
CA CYS A 21 11.74 -3.04 3.45
C CYS A 21 10.30 -2.67 3.12
N THR A 22 9.48 -2.55 4.12
CA THR A 22 8.26 -1.80 3.95
C THR A 22 8.36 -0.52 4.75
N LEU A 23 8.51 0.60 4.10
CA LEU A 23 8.12 1.90 4.62
C LEU A 23 6.59 2.03 4.61
N ALA A 24 5.88 0.95 4.36
CA ALA A 24 4.45 0.89 4.51
C ALA A 24 4.10 0.82 6.01
N LEU A 25 3.29 1.73 6.42
CA LEU A 25 2.81 1.97 7.78
C LEU A 25 2.28 0.72 8.46
N ALA A 26 2.98 0.24 9.45
CA ALA A 26 2.37 -0.49 10.55
C ALA A 26 2.33 0.43 11.77
N VAL A 27 1.16 0.86 12.13
CA VAL A 27 0.87 1.62 13.34
C VAL A 27 1.14 0.76 14.54
N SER A 28 2.01 1.22 15.43
CA SER A 28 2.31 0.51 16.69
C SER A 28 1.38 0.96 17.80
N PRO A 29 0.73 0.05 18.54
CA PRO A 29 0.03 0.42 19.76
C PRO A 29 1.04 0.80 20.85
N PHE A 30 0.82 1.94 21.45
CA PHE A 30 1.57 2.46 22.58
C PHE A 30 1.36 1.56 23.80
N ALA A 31 2.39 0.81 24.23
CA ALA A 31 2.44 0.25 25.57
C ALA A 31 3.00 1.30 26.52
N ALA A 32 2.16 1.79 27.43
CA ALA A 32 2.57 2.67 28.50
C ALA A 32 3.67 2.02 29.34
N GLN A 33 4.83 2.67 29.42
CA GLN A 33 5.89 2.30 30.35
C GLN A 33 5.41 2.51 31.79
N GLN A 34 5.26 1.44 32.54
CA GLN A 34 5.24 1.47 34.00
C GLN A 34 6.69 1.49 34.55
N PRO A 35 6.96 2.27 35.60
CA PRO A 35 8.30 2.31 36.18
C PRO A 35 8.66 1.02 36.89
N ALA A 36 9.93 0.66 36.81
CA ALA A 36 10.53 -0.52 37.42
C ALA A 36 10.33 -0.56 38.95
N ALA A 37 9.75 -1.64 39.43
CA ALA A 37 9.74 -1.98 40.85
C ALA A 37 10.76 -3.11 41.12
N SER A 38 11.51 -2.94 42.20
CA SER A 38 12.58 -3.78 42.70
C SER A 38 12.12 -5.19 43.10
N PRO A 39 13.03 -6.19 43.18
CA PRO A 39 12.66 -7.57 43.41
C PRO A 39 12.41 -7.88 44.88
N GLN A 40 11.29 -8.51 45.21
CA GLN A 40 11.10 -9.19 46.46
C GLN A 40 10.47 -10.57 46.28
N ALA A 41 11.22 -11.53 46.83
CA ALA A 41 10.83 -12.80 47.46
C ALA A 41 9.73 -13.68 46.85
N THR A 42 10.20 -14.85 46.45
CA THR A 42 9.53 -16.09 46.15
C THR A 42 8.64 -16.58 47.31
N THR A 43 7.35 -16.77 47.03
CA THR A 43 6.52 -17.68 47.85
C THR A 43 5.62 -18.50 46.92
N ALA A 44 5.79 -19.83 46.97
CA ALA A 44 5.01 -20.80 46.24
C ALA A 44 3.53 -20.79 46.69
N LEU A 45 2.60 -20.62 45.74
CA LEU A 45 1.19 -20.87 46.01
C LEU A 45 0.63 -21.89 45.01
N GLN A 46 -0.04 -22.85 45.62
CA GLN A 46 -0.69 -24.04 45.07
C GLN A 46 -1.68 -23.71 43.94
N GLN A 47 -1.64 -24.52 42.92
CA GLN A 47 -2.61 -24.52 41.81
C GLN A 47 -3.95 -25.05 42.27
N THR A 48 -4.98 -24.24 42.18
CA THR A 48 -6.38 -24.66 42.22
C THR A 48 -6.89 -24.85 40.78
N PRO A 49 -7.70 -25.85 40.46
CA PRO A 49 -8.18 -26.06 39.09
C PRO A 49 -9.16 -24.95 38.67
N SER A 50 -8.90 -24.37 37.54
CA SER A 50 -9.72 -23.32 36.91
C SER A 50 -11.06 -23.88 36.42
N GLN A 51 -12.15 -23.26 36.84
CA GLN A 51 -13.47 -23.44 36.25
C GLN A 51 -13.50 -22.97 34.81
N PRO A 52 -14.29 -23.61 33.93
CA PRO A 52 -14.48 -23.12 32.54
C PRO A 52 -15.21 -21.76 32.55
N PRO A 53 -14.87 -20.89 31.61
CA PRO A 53 -15.51 -19.58 31.50
C PRO A 53 -17.02 -19.71 31.17
N PRO A 54 -17.84 -18.77 31.65
CA PRO A 54 -19.27 -18.76 31.33
C PRO A 54 -19.52 -18.54 29.83
N PRO A 55 -20.61 -19.10 29.28
CA PRO A 55 -20.94 -18.93 27.88
C PRO A 55 -21.21 -17.46 27.55
N ILE A 56 -20.62 -17.00 26.44
CA ILE A 56 -20.81 -15.66 25.89
C ILE A 56 -22.28 -15.51 25.52
N PRO A 57 -22.96 -14.41 25.90
CA PRO A 57 -24.33 -14.14 25.47
C PRO A 57 -24.38 -14.02 23.93
N GLN A 58 -25.16 -14.85 23.27
CA GLN A 58 -25.46 -14.70 21.86
C GLN A 58 -26.19 -13.38 21.67
N GLN A 59 -25.59 -12.47 20.89
CA GLN A 59 -26.32 -11.30 20.39
C GLN A 59 -27.46 -11.77 19.47
N PRO A 60 -28.67 -11.22 19.60
CA PRO A 60 -29.77 -11.58 18.72
C PRO A 60 -29.40 -11.18 17.29
N GLY A 61 -29.50 -12.15 16.37
CA GLY A 61 -29.27 -11.92 14.95
C GLY A 61 -30.10 -10.74 14.46
N ILE A 62 -29.41 -9.80 13.81
CA ILE A 62 -30.04 -8.69 13.10
C ILE A 62 -30.73 -9.30 11.88
N SER A 63 -32.03 -9.55 12.00
CA SER A 63 -32.86 -9.87 10.85
C SER A 63 -32.93 -8.62 9.96
N GLU A 64 -32.39 -8.71 8.75
CA GLU A 64 -32.59 -7.72 7.69
C GLU A 64 -34.08 -7.60 7.37
N GLN A 65 -34.74 -6.65 8.03
CA GLN A 65 -36.03 -6.18 7.55
C GLN A 65 -35.79 -5.27 6.34
N VAL A 66 -36.10 -5.78 5.16
CA VAL A 66 -36.15 -4.97 3.94
C VAL A 66 -37.28 -3.93 4.11
N HIS A 67 -36.94 -2.78 4.63
CA HIS A 67 -37.81 -1.60 4.60
C HIS A 67 -37.71 -0.98 3.20
N THR A 68 -38.72 -1.19 2.39
CA THR A 68 -39.06 -0.39 1.20
C THR A 68 -39.64 0.96 1.65
N GLY A 69 -38.83 1.78 2.32
CA GLY A 69 -39.13 3.16 2.66
C GLY A 69 -38.09 4.06 2.02
N THR A 70 -38.44 5.24 1.57
CA THR A 70 -37.55 6.30 1.05
C THR A 70 -36.43 6.52 2.06
N THR A 71 -35.25 5.99 1.76
CA THR A 71 -34.05 6.13 2.60
C THR A 71 -33.74 7.61 2.73
N SER A 72 -33.71 8.16 3.94
CA SER A 72 -33.36 9.56 4.16
C SER A 72 -31.92 9.80 3.72
N GLY A 73 -31.57 10.99 3.24
CA GLY A 73 -30.21 11.32 2.81
C GLY A 73 -29.15 11.11 3.90
N LEU A 74 -29.55 11.12 5.18
CA LEU A 74 -28.71 10.81 6.34
C LEU A 74 -28.32 9.33 6.42
N ASP A 75 -29.23 8.44 6.06
CA ASP A 75 -29.00 6.99 6.04
C ASP A 75 -28.01 6.60 4.91
N ILE A 76 -28.17 7.22 3.74
CA ILE A 76 -27.23 7.00 2.62
C ILE A 76 -25.82 7.49 2.96
N ASP A 77 -25.68 8.65 3.60
CA ASP A 77 -24.39 9.22 3.98
C ASP A 77 -23.64 8.31 5.00
N ALA A 78 -24.34 7.86 6.05
CA ALA A 78 -23.76 6.93 7.02
C ALA A 78 -23.32 5.61 6.36
N ARG A 79 -24.13 5.08 5.43
CA ARG A 79 -23.78 3.89 4.67
C ARG A 79 -22.54 4.08 3.82
N LEU A 80 -22.40 5.23 3.15
CA LEU A 80 -21.22 5.51 2.33
C LEU A 80 -19.95 5.69 3.17
N GLN A 81 -20.07 6.25 4.39
CA GLN A 81 -18.96 6.31 5.33
C GLN A 81 -18.49 4.90 5.74
N ASN A 82 -19.42 3.98 6.02
CA ASN A 82 -19.06 2.58 6.29
C ASN A 82 -18.40 1.91 5.08
N LEU A 83 -18.92 2.15 3.87
CA LEU A 83 -18.30 1.64 2.65
C LEU A 83 -16.89 2.19 2.42
N LEU A 84 -16.59 3.43 2.85
CA LEU A 84 -15.22 3.98 2.81
C LEU A 84 -14.29 3.27 3.79
N VAL A 85 -14.76 2.98 5.00
CA VAL A 85 -13.98 2.21 6.01
C VAL A 85 -13.68 0.80 5.48
N ASP A 86 -14.62 0.19 4.78
CA ASP A 86 -14.47 -1.15 4.19
C ASP A 86 -13.80 -1.12 2.81
N HIS A 87 -13.29 0.03 2.35
CA HIS A 87 -12.67 0.24 1.03
C HIS A 87 -13.55 -0.17 -0.17
N GLN A 88 -14.87 -0.16 -0.04
CA GLN A 88 -15.81 -0.60 -1.06
C GLN A 88 -16.06 0.50 -2.12
N TYR A 89 -15.01 0.92 -2.80
CA TYR A 89 -15.02 2.10 -3.68
C TYR A 89 -15.96 1.97 -4.88
N LEU A 90 -16.08 0.79 -5.51
CA LEU A 90 -17.03 0.57 -6.60
C LEU A 90 -18.48 0.63 -6.14
N ARG A 91 -18.77 0.15 -4.91
CA ARG A 91 -20.10 0.28 -4.32
C ARG A 91 -20.46 1.74 -4.02
N ILE A 92 -19.50 2.53 -3.56
CA ILE A 92 -19.68 3.97 -3.39
C ILE A 92 -20.00 4.59 -4.75
N GLN A 93 -19.18 4.32 -5.77
CA GLN A 93 -19.36 4.84 -7.13
C GLN A 93 -20.77 4.58 -7.66
N SER A 94 -21.32 3.37 -7.46
CA SER A 94 -22.66 2.99 -7.92
C SER A 94 -23.80 3.71 -7.21
N GLN A 95 -23.56 4.35 -6.08
CA GLN A 95 -24.56 5.04 -5.27
C GLN A 95 -24.52 6.56 -5.39
N LEU A 96 -23.50 7.12 -6.07
CA LEU A 96 -23.28 8.59 -6.12
C LEU A 96 -24.46 9.34 -6.76
N ASP A 97 -25.15 8.74 -7.72
CA ASP A 97 -26.27 9.39 -8.41
C ASP A 97 -27.56 9.45 -7.55
N GLN A 98 -27.58 8.73 -6.42
CA GLN A 98 -28.67 8.76 -5.44
C GLN A 98 -28.50 9.88 -4.41
N LEU A 99 -27.37 10.56 -4.42
CA LEU A 99 -27.01 11.59 -3.45
C LEU A 99 -27.39 13.00 -3.93
N PRO A 100 -27.68 13.92 -3.00
CA PRO A 100 -27.67 15.35 -3.32
C PRO A 100 -26.31 15.79 -3.87
N PRO A 101 -26.27 16.75 -4.83
CA PRO A 101 -25.03 17.12 -5.52
C PRO A 101 -23.84 17.48 -4.61
N HIS A 102 -24.10 18.17 -3.48
CA HIS A 102 -23.07 18.57 -2.53
C HIS A 102 -22.47 17.39 -1.75
N GLN A 103 -23.28 16.36 -1.43
CA GLN A 103 -22.79 15.12 -0.81
C GLN A 103 -22.07 14.26 -1.85
N ALA A 104 -22.61 14.15 -3.06
CA ALA A 104 -21.96 13.46 -4.17
C ALA A 104 -20.59 14.08 -4.50
N GLN A 105 -20.44 15.42 -4.38
CA GLN A 105 -19.17 16.10 -4.59
C GLN A 105 -18.07 15.60 -3.63
N LEU A 106 -18.40 15.46 -2.34
CA LEU A 106 -17.48 14.94 -1.32
C LEU A 106 -16.95 13.55 -1.74
N TYR A 107 -17.86 12.61 -1.94
CA TYR A 107 -17.47 11.22 -2.25
C TYR A 107 -16.80 11.08 -3.62
N ARG A 108 -17.20 11.87 -4.64
CA ARG A 108 -16.48 11.94 -5.93
C ARG A 108 -15.05 12.44 -5.75
N GLY A 109 -14.84 13.45 -4.90
CA GLY A 109 -13.50 13.94 -4.57
C GLY A 109 -12.64 12.88 -3.89
N ILE A 110 -13.22 12.16 -2.92
CA ILE A 110 -12.52 11.06 -2.24
C ILE A 110 -12.16 9.93 -3.22
N LEU A 111 -13.11 9.51 -4.06
CA LEU A 111 -12.84 8.48 -5.07
C LEU A 111 -11.78 8.92 -6.09
N ALA A 112 -11.77 10.19 -6.48
CA ALA A 112 -10.72 10.76 -7.32
C ALA A 112 -9.35 10.72 -6.63
N ASN A 113 -9.28 11.03 -5.32
CA ASN A 113 -8.06 10.87 -4.52
C ASN A 113 -7.60 9.41 -4.54
N ARG A 114 -8.49 8.46 -4.25
CA ARG A 114 -8.18 7.01 -4.20
C ARG A 114 -7.74 6.46 -5.56
N SER A 115 -8.29 6.96 -6.65
CA SER A 115 -7.90 6.59 -8.03
C SER A 115 -6.78 7.47 -8.62
N ASN A 116 -6.12 8.27 -7.79
CA ASN A 116 -5.01 9.14 -8.17
C ASN A 116 -5.32 10.18 -9.27
N ASP A 117 -6.60 10.54 -9.43
CA ASP A 117 -6.98 11.70 -10.23
C ASP A 117 -6.87 12.98 -9.39
N LEU A 118 -5.60 13.37 -9.13
CA LEU A 118 -5.26 14.48 -8.22
C LEU A 118 -5.95 15.77 -8.61
N LYS A 119 -6.02 16.06 -9.91
CA LYS A 119 -6.64 17.29 -10.43
C LYS A 119 -8.13 17.34 -10.09
N GLN A 120 -8.85 16.26 -10.34
CA GLN A 120 -10.28 16.16 -10.05
C GLN A 120 -10.52 16.17 -8.53
N SER A 121 -9.71 15.44 -7.77
CA SER A 121 -9.81 15.41 -6.31
C SER A 121 -9.66 16.80 -5.70
N ILE A 122 -8.57 17.51 -6.01
CA ILE A 122 -8.31 18.87 -5.53
C ILE A 122 -9.45 19.82 -5.91
N GLN A 123 -9.87 19.78 -7.18
CA GLN A 123 -10.97 20.62 -7.67
C GLN A 123 -12.27 20.43 -6.92
N LEU A 124 -12.58 19.19 -6.50
CA LEU A 124 -13.81 18.84 -5.79
C LEU A 124 -13.71 19.08 -4.27
N LEU A 125 -12.55 18.85 -3.67
CA LEU A 125 -12.38 18.86 -2.21
C LEU A 125 -11.95 20.23 -1.65
N GLU A 126 -11.10 21.01 -2.34
CA GLU A 126 -10.69 22.34 -1.85
C GLU A 126 -11.87 23.24 -1.47
N PRO A 127 -12.94 23.36 -2.28
CA PRO A 127 -14.09 24.21 -1.93
C PRO A 127 -14.87 23.72 -0.70
N LEU A 128 -14.74 22.44 -0.34
CA LEU A 128 -15.47 21.86 0.80
C LEU A 128 -14.78 22.07 2.15
N VAL A 129 -13.50 22.47 2.19
CA VAL A 129 -12.71 22.58 3.44
C VAL A 129 -13.40 23.46 4.48
N ASP A 130 -13.81 24.67 4.10
CA ASP A 130 -14.45 25.61 5.04
C ASP A 130 -15.88 25.16 5.38
N GLN A 131 -16.59 24.57 4.44
CA GLN A 131 -17.94 24.05 4.65
C GLN A 131 -17.96 22.91 5.68
N VAL A 132 -17.06 21.91 5.54
CA VAL A 132 -17.00 20.79 6.50
C VAL A 132 -16.48 21.26 7.86
N ALA A 133 -15.57 22.24 7.91
CA ALA A 133 -15.11 22.82 9.14
C ALA A 133 -16.22 23.56 9.89
N ALA A 134 -17.10 24.28 9.16
CA ALA A 134 -18.23 25.01 9.73
C ALA A 134 -19.37 24.09 10.17
N SER A 135 -19.55 22.93 9.55
CA SER A 135 -20.58 21.94 9.93
C SER A 135 -20.33 21.30 11.30
N GLY A 136 -19.10 21.33 11.80
CA GLY A 136 -18.68 20.64 13.02
C GLY A 136 -18.52 19.12 12.87
N ASP A 137 -18.76 18.55 11.68
CA ASP A 137 -18.58 17.12 11.39
C ASP A 137 -17.09 16.80 11.26
N LYS A 138 -16.49 16.36 12.39
CA LYS A 138 -15.06 16.05 12.46
C LYS A 138 -14.63 14.89 11.59
N ALA A 139 -15.50 13.92 11.34
CA ALA A 139 -15.19 12.80 10.48
C ALA A 139 -15.05 13.24 9.01
N LYS A 140 -15.97 14.06 8.52
CA LYS A 140 -15.88 14.63 7.18
C LYS A 140 -14.74 15.64 7.04
N GLU A 141 -14.52 16.49 8.06
CA GLU A 141 -13.39 17.43 8.06
C GLU A 141 -12.05 16.68 7.95
N LYS A 142 -11.89 15.58 8.71
CA LYS A 142 -10.72 14.69 8.62
C LYS A 142 -10.55 14.13 7.23
N LEU A 143 -11.59 13.54 6.67
CA LEU A 143 -11.56 12.89 5.38
C LEU A 143 -11.16 13.86 4.25
N VAL A 144 -11.74 15.06 4.22
CA VAL A 144 -11.42 16.09 3.21
C VAL A 144 -9.98 16.57 3.36
N ARG A 145 -9.56 16.92 4.59
CA ARG A 145 -8.20 17.45 4.83
C ARG A 145 -7.11 16.42 4.58
N LYS A 146 -7.33 15.16 4.99
CA LYS A 146 -6.40 14.07 4.76
C LYS A 146 -6.24 13.84 3.25
N SER A 147 -7.33 13.70 2.50
CA SER A 147 -7.26 13.47 1.06
C SER A 147 -6.57 14.61 0.32
N LEU A 148 -6.82 15.86 0.66
CA LEU A 148 -6.11 17.00 0.07
C LEU A 148 -4.62 17.01 0.40
N ALA A 149 -4.24 16.66 1.62
CA ALA A 149 -2.83 16.56 2.00
C ALA A 149 -2.10 15.48 1.20
N GLU A 150 -2.74 14.33 1.01
CA GLU A 150 -2.25 13.24 0.17
C GLU A 150 -2.16 13.64 -1.31
N ASP A 151 -3.15 14.39 -1.82
CA ASP A 151 -3.14 14.87 -3.21
C ASP A 151 -1.95 15.79 -3.47
N TYR A 152 -1.72 16.78 -2.61
CA TYR A 152 -0.58 17.69 -2.75
C TYR A 152 0.76 16.96 -2.60
N LEU A 153 0.82 15.97 -1.71
CA LEU A 153 2.01 15.13 -1.55
C LEU A 153 2.34 14.38 -2.85
N ARG A 154 1.33 13.73 -3.44
CA ARG A 154 1.47 12.96 -4.68
C ARG A 154 1.73 13.86 -5.90
N GLU A 155 1.21 15.08 -5.90
CA GLU A 155 1.50 16.09 -6.93
C GLU A 155 2.95 16.61 -6.81
N GLY A 156 3.60 16.43 -5.66
CA GLY A 156 4.93 16.94 -5.35
C GLY A 156 4.93 18.41 -4.92
N ASP A 157 3.77 18.98 -4.60
CA ASP A 157 3.65 20.32 -4.00
C ASP A 157 3.90 20.23 -2.49
N TRP A 158 5.17 20.10 -2.14
CA TRP A 158 5.60 19.93 -0.76
C TRP A 158 5.12 21.04 0.16
N SER A 159 5.02 22.28 -0.35
CA SER A 159 4.57 23.43 0.43
C SER A 159 3.09 23.32 0.79
N LYS A 160 2.24 22.96 -0.17
CA LYS A 160 0.82 22.74 0.08
C LYS A 160 0.60 21.50 0.94
N ALA A 161 1.30 20.40 0.66
CA ALA A 161 1.23 19.19 1.47
C ALA A 161 1.56 19.46 2.95
N ALA A 162 2.68 20.15 3.22
CA ALA A 162 3.08 20.51 4.57
C ALA A 162 2.01 21.34 5.30
N LYS A 163 1.44 22.37 4.64
CA LYS A 163 0.37 23.19 5.19
C LYS A 163 -0.90 22.38 5.45
N ALA A 164 -1.27 21.50 4.51
CA ALA A 164 -2.48 20.69 4.64
C ALA A 164 -2.37 19.69 5.80
N TYR A 165 -1.22 18.99 5.93
CA TYR A 165 -0.95 18.09 7.06
C TYR A 165 -0.90 18.84 8.41
N GLN A 166 -0.28 20.04 8.46
CA GLN A 166 -0.30 20.86 9.67
C GLN A 166 -1.71 21.28 10.04
N ALA A 167 -2.51 21.71 9.06
CA ALA A 167 -3.89 22.09 9.30
C ALA A 167 -4.74 20.90 9.77
N LEU A 168 -4.52 19.70 9.21
CA LEU A 168 -5.16 18.46 9.64
C LEU A 168 -4.86 18.18 11.13
N ASP A 169 -3.58 18.17 11.49
CA ASP A 169 -3.10 17.92 12.86
C ASP A 169 -3.68 18.94 13.87
N LEU A 170 -3.57 20.23 13.58
CA LEU A 170 -4.05 21.29 14.45
C LEU A 170 -5.59 21.33 14.61
N ARG A 171 -6.32 21.15 13.51
CA ARG A 171 -7.78 21.25 13.48
C ARG A 171 -8.47 20.05 14.12
N LEU A 172 -7.83 18.90 14.10
CA LEU A 172 -8.35 17.63 14.61
C LEU A 172 -7.60 17.15 15.86
N GLN A 173 -6.83 18.02 16.50
CA GLN A 173 -6.17 17.71 17.76
C GLN A 173 -7.18 17.17 18.79
N GLY A 174 -6.92 15.98 19.34
CA GLY A 174 -7.81 15.28 20.25
C GLY A 174 -9.01 14.57 19.59
N HIS A 175 -9.12 14.60 18.27
CA HIS A 175 -10.12 13.87 17.47
C HIS A 175 -9.51 12.80 16.55
N LEU A 176 -8.18 12.70 16.49
CA LEU A 176 -7.47 11.63 15.81
C LEU A 176 -7.18 10.50 16.80
N THR A 177 -7.35 9.27 16.39
CA THR A 177 -6.85 8.10 17.12
C THR A 177 -5.32 8.07 17.09
N ALA A 178 -4.69 7.25 17.92
CA ALA A 178 -3.24 7.08 17.89
C ALA A 178 -2.76 6.59 16.52
N ASP A 179 -3.49 5.64 15.93
CA ASP A 179 -3.20 5.09 14.62
C ASP A 179 -3.27 6.15 13.52
N GLU A 180 -4.31 6.97 13.52
CA GLU A 180 -4.47 8.06 12.56
C GLU A 180 -3.39 9.15 12.72
N GLN A 181 -2.95 9.39 13.97
CA GLN A 181 -1.87 10.30 14.25
C GLN A 181 -0.54 9.79 13.71
N ASP A 182 -0.25 8.51 13.92
CA ASP A 182 0.96 7.87 13.41
C ASP A 182 0.95 7.83 11.86
N GLU A 183 -0.20 7.56 11.24
CA GLU A 183 -0.36 7.55 9.78
C GLU A 183 0.00 8.89 9.14
N ILE A 184 -0.36 10.02 9.75
CA ILE A 184 -0.07 11.35 9.20
C ILE A 184 1.30 11.91 9.63
N GLU A 185 1.94 11.32 10.63
CA GLU A 185 3.17 11.89 11.21
C GLU A 185 4.33 11.90 10.20
N MET A 186 4.58 10.77 9.54
CA MET A 186 5.69 10.65 8.59
C MET A 186 5.49 11.57 7.36
N PRO A 187 4.38 11.52 6.62
CA PRO A 187 4.20 12.41 5.46
C PRO A 187 4.19 13.88 5.85
N ARG A 188 3.66 14.25 7.04
CA ARG A 188 3.72 15.61 7.57
C ARG A 188 5.16 16.07 7.78
N LYS A 189 5.97 15.26 8.47
CA LYS A 189 7.37 15.59 8.77
C LYS A 189 8.22 15.70 7.50
N LEU A 190 8.07 14.76 6.58
CA LEU A 190 8.83 14.75 5.33
C LEU A 190 8.39 15.87 4.39
N SER A 191 7.10 16.20 4.34
CA SER A 191 6.62 17.36 3.57
C SER A 191 7.18 18.68 4.14
N LEU A 192 7.23 18.85 5.45
CA LEU A 192 7.84 20.01 6.09
C LEU A 192 9.31 20.14 5.76
N LEU A 193 10.06 19.03 5.85
CA LEU A 193 11.46 18.99 5.51
C LEU A 193 11.69 19.36 4.04
N ALA A 194 10.90 18.78 3.12
CA ALA A 194 11.00 19.09 1.72
C ALA A 194 10.60 20.53 1.39
N ALA A 195 9.57 21.08 2.04
CA ALA A 195 9.10 22.44 1.85
C ALA A 195 10.06 23.52 2.38
N ALA A 196 10.97 23.17 3.30
CA ALA A 196 11.96 24.11 3.82
C ALA A 196 12.90 24.67 2.74
N ASP A 197 13.07 23.94 1.64
CA ASP A 197 13.80 24.41 0.45
C ASP A 197 12.82 24.75 -0.68
N LEU A 198 12.22 25.93 -0.62
CA LEU A 198 11.17 26.38 -1.54
C LEU A 198 11.64 26.61 -2.98
N SER A 199 12.94 26.60 -3.25
CA SER A 199 13.52 26.82 -4.59
C SER A 199 13.59 25.55 -5.45
N ARG A 200 13.02 24.44 -4.98
CA ARG A 200 13.12 23.14 -5.67
C ARG A 200 12.28 23.11 -6.94
N PRO A 201 12.88 22.76 -8.08
CA PRO A 201 12.13 22.55 -9.31
C PRO A 201 11.31 21.25 -9.21
N ALA A 202 10.14 21.24 -9.87
CA ALA A 202 9.33 20.04 -9.95
C ALA A 202 10.07 18.91 -10.69
N MET A 203 9.81 17.66 -10.26
CA MET A 203 10.29 16.48 -10.96
C MET A 203 9.66 16.40 -12.35
N THR A 204 10.46 16.12 -13.36
CA THR A 204 9.99 15.84 -14.72
C THR A 204 10.61 14.57 -15.26
N VAL A 205 9.91 13.93 -16.19
CA VAL A 205 10.35 12.70 -16.86
C VAL A 205 10.44 12.97 -18.34
N ASP A 206 11.60 12.66 -18.93
CA ASP A 206 11.79 12.77 -20.37
C ASP A 206 10.95 11.68 -21.08
N PRO A 207 10.32 11.99 -22.25
CA PRO A 207 9.60 10.99 -23.02
C PRO A 207 10.50 9.83 -23.43
N ALA A 208 10.01 8.59 -23.28
CA ALA A 208 10.75 7.39 -23.65
C ALA A 208 9.82 6.39 -24.39
N ALA A 209 10.40 5.59 -25.28
CA ALA A 209 9.71 4.45 -25.87
C ALA A 209 9.54 3.35 -24.83
N PRO A 210 8.59 2.41 -24.99
CA PRO A 210 8.53 1.21 -24.19
C PRO A 210 9.87 0.43 -24.22
N PHE A 211 10.24 -0.12 -23.07
CA PHE A 211 11.51 -0.84 -22.93
C PHE A 211 11.39 -1.99 -21.93
N VAL A 212 12.36 -2.90 -21.98
CA VAL A 212 12.49 -4.00 -21.04
C VAL A 212 13.87 -3.91 -20.38
N LEU A 213 13.91 -4.15 -19.07
CA LEU A 213 15.16 -4.30 -18.33
C LEU A 213 15.20 -5.58 -17.53
N GLN A 214 16.42 -6.07 -17.33
CA GLN A 214 16.68 -7.16 -16.41
C GLN A 214 16.81 -6.58 -14.99
N ALA A 215 15.97 -7.05 -14.09
CA ALA A 215 16.12 -6.86 -12.67
C ALA A 215 17.01 -7.95 -12.04
N ALA A 216 17.33 -7.79 -10.77
CA ALA A 216 18.05 -8.78 -9.99
C ALA A 216 17.40 -8.94 -8.62
N ARG A 217 17.53 -10.13 -8.03
CA ARG A 217 17.15 -10.32 -6.64
C ARG A 217 18.31 -9.92 -5.74
N ASN A 218 18.06 -8.99 -4.85
CA ASN A 218 19.03 -8.61 -3.83
C ASN A 218 19.14 -9.67 -2.72
N PRO A 219 20.11 -9.57 -1.80
CA PRO A 219 20.24 -10.52 -0.70
C PRO A 219 19.07 -10.62 0.25
N LEU A 220 18.13 -9.66 0.21
CA LEU A 220 16.85 -9.71 0.93
C LEU A 220 15.76 -10.44 0.14
N GLY A 221 16.03 -10.90 -1.08
CA GLY A 221 15.04 -11.53 -1.97
C GLY A 221 14.12 -10.54 -2.68
N LEU A 222 14.35 -9.24 -2.52
CA LEU A 222 13.55 -8.17 -3.15
C LEU A 222 14.13 -7.78 -4.51
N THR A 223 13.33 -7.09 -5.31
CA THR A 223 13.68 -6.72 -6.68
C THR A 223 14.53 -5.46 -6.73
N ASP A 224 15.74 -5.57 -7.25
CA ASP A 224 16.63 -4.45 -7.57
C ASP A 224 16.64 -4.19 -9.08
N ILE A 225 16.72 -2.92 -9.46
CA ILE A 225 16.81 -2.49 -10.86
C ILE A 225 18.07 -1.66 -11.10
N PRO A 226 18.65 -1.75 -12.32
CA PRO A 226 19.81 -0.94 -12.69
C PRO A 226 19.39 0.51 -12.87
N VAL A 227 20.07 1.41 -12.18
CA VAL A 227 19.86 2.85 -12.25
C VAL A 227 21.18 3.59 -12.42
N TYR A 228 21.12 4.85 -12.85
CA TYR A 228 22.26 5.74 -12.89
C TYR A 228 21.97 7.01 -12.10
N VAL A 229 22.80 7.27 -11.11
CA VAL A 229 22.82 8.52 -10.35
C VAL A 229 24.04 9.30 -10.80
N ASP A 230 23.84 10.50 -11.35
CA ASP A 230 24.91 11.32 -11.93
C ASP A 230 25.82 10.52 -12.89
N ALA A 231 25.20 9.77 -13.81
CA ALA A 231 25.85 8.92 -14.82
C ALA A 231 26.65 7.71 -14.26
N ARG A 232 26.63 7.44 -12.97
CA ARG A 232 27.26 6.26 -12.36
C ARG A 232 26.25 5.15 -12.15
N PRO A 233 26.59 3.89 -12.48
CA PRO A 233 25.68 2.76 -12.35
C PRO A 233 25.53 2.32 -10.90
N HIS A 234 24.29 2.10 -10.48
CA HIS A 234 23.89 1.60 -9.17
C HIS A 234 22.75 0.60 -9.31
N SER A 235 22.42 -0.06 -8.21
CA SER A 235 21.25 -0.95 -8.10
C SER A 235 20.35 -0.43 -7.00
N TRP A 236 19.08 -0.12 -7.34
CA TRP A 236 18.10 0.39 -6.40
C TRP A 236 16.95 -0.59 -6.26
N MET A 237 16.47 -0.74 -5.06
CA MET A 237 15.31 -1.54 -4.76
C MET A 237 14.06 -0.89 -5.35
N LEU A 238 13.23 -1.70 -5.99
CA LEU A 238 11.93 -1.31 -6.50
C LEU A 238 10.88 -1.60 -5.42
N ASP A 239 10.24 -0.55 -4.93
CA ASP A 239 9.22 -0.65 -3.90
C ASP A 239 8.01 0.24 -4.24
N PRO A 240 6.98 -0.31 -4.90
CA PRO A 240 5.76 0.42 -5.26
C PRO A 240 5.01 0.99 -4.06
N THR A 241 5.19 0.40 -2.87
CA THR A 241 4.51 0.81 -1.65
C THR A 241 5.25 1.90 -0.88
N SER A 242 6.52 2.14 -1.20
CA SER A 242 7.24 3.28 -0.64
C SER A 242 6.67 4.60 -1.19
N PRO A 243 6.14 5.50 -0.34
CA PRO A 243 5.55 6.77 -0.79
C PRO A 243 6.61 7.77 -1.25
N PHE A 244 7.88 7.47 -1.05
CA PHE A 244 9.01 8.35 -1.34
C PHE A 244 10.15 7.60 -2.04
N ASN A 245 10.94 8.33 -2.83
CA ASN A 245 12.23 7.83 -3.27
C ASN A 245 13.25 8.04 -2.15
N LEU A 246 14.09 7.04 -1.88
CA LEU A 246 15.09 7.07 -0.83
C LEU A 246 16.49 6.88 -1.43
N ILE A 247 17.50 7.49 -0.79
CA ILE A 247 18.90 7.33 -1.16
C ILE A 247 19.80 7.27 0.10
N SER A 248 20.79 6.40 0.10
CA SER A 248 21.75 6.34 1.20
C SER A 248 22.64 7.58 1.25
N ARG A 249 23.09 7.94 2.46
CA ARG A 249 23.94 9.11 2.66
C ARG A 249 25.28 8.99 1.96
N SER A 250 25.87 7.79 1.95
CA SER A 250 27.11 7.52 1.23
C SER A 250 26.96 7.73 -0.27
N LEU A 251 25.90 7.20 -0.87
CA LEU A 251 25.62 7.38 -2.30
C LEU A 251 25.32 8.84 -2.66
N ALA A 252 24.55 9.55 -1.84
CA ALA A 252 24.27 10.97 -2.06
C ALA A 252 25.57 11.79 -2.05
N LYS A 253 26.50 11.48 -1.10
CA LYS A 253 27.83 12.09 -1.04
C LYS A 253 28.71 11.73 -2.23
N GLU A 254 28.73 10.45 -2.62
CA GLU A 254 29.52 9.97 -3.78
C GLU A 254 29.05 10.63 -5.08
N ALA A 255 27.75 10.81 -5.25
CA ALA A 255 27.16 11.49 -6.40
C ALA A 255 27.28 13.03 -6.32
N GLY A 256 27.90 13.58 -5.27
CA GLY A 256 28.07 15.03 -5.09
C GLY A 256 26.76 15.78 -4.89
N LEU A 257 25.71 15.11 -4.40
CA LEU A 257 24.40 15.71 -4.21
C LEU A 257 24.42 16.66 -3.00
N LYS A 258 23.74 17.80 -3.13
CA LYS A 258 23.54 18.72 -2.02
C LYS A 258 22.44 18.15 -1.12
N VAL A 259 22.80 17.66 0.05
CA VAL A 259 21.85 17.21 1.08
C VAL A 259 21.45 18.40 1.95
N SER A 260 20.18 18.45 2.38
CA SER A 260 19.67 19.50 3.29
C SER A 260 20.46 19.53 4.60
N GLU A 261 20.61 20.73 5.18
CA GLU A 261 21.17 20.89 6.53
C GLU A 261 20.14 20.50 7.60
N LEU A 262 18.87 20.72 7.31
CA LEU A 262 17.76 20.33 8.17
C LEU A 262 17.51 18.82 8.05
N SER A 263 17.12 18.22 9.17
CA SER A 263 16.70 16.83 9.25
C SER A 263 15.38 16.71 10.00
N THR A 264 14.75 15.56 9.88
CA THR A 264 13.61 15.15 10.69
C THR A 264 13.76 13.69 11.09
N THR A 265 13.14 13.31 12.21
CA THR A 265 13.14 11.91 12.65
C THR A 265 11.78 11.30 12.35
N ILE A 266 11.77 10.23 11.59
CA ILE A 266 10.61 9.36 11.37
C ILE A 266 10.78 8.05 12.16
N ARG A 267 9.71 7.27 12.26
CA ARG A 267 9.79 5.91 12.82
C ARG A 267 9.78 4.89 11.69
N SER A 268 10.67 3.90 11.79
CA SER A 268 10.58 2.70 10.94
C SER A 268 9.40 1.84 11.38
N LEU A 269 9.05 0.83 10.58
CA LEU A 269 8.07 -0.20 10.97
C LEU A 269 8.41 -0.88 12.30
N THR A 270 9.70 -1.03 12.60
CA THR A 270 10.18 -1.55 13.88
C THR A 270 10.15 -0.50 15.00
N GLY A 271 9.56 0.71 14.76
CA GLY A 271 9.53 1.86 15.67
C GLY A 271 10.91 2.49 15.95
N ARG A 272 11.97 1.98 15.30
CA ARG A 272 13.31 2.58 15.44
C ARG A 272 13.31 3.98 14.81
N PRO A 273 13.85 4.99 15.51
CA PRO A 273 13.98 6.32 14.94
C PRO A 273 14.97 6.29 13.78
N ILE A 274 14.59 6.87 12.66
CA ILE A 274 15.44 7.07 11.47
C ILE A 274 15.55 8.56 11.21
N GLU A 275 16.75 9.07 11.13
CA GLU A 275 17.01 10.46 10.77
C GLU A 275 17.01 10.62 9.26
N MET A 276 16.14 11.48 8.75
CA MET A 276 15.93 11.72 7.34
C MET A 276 16.32 13.14 6.96
N TYR A 277 17.04 13.26 5.86
CA TYR A 277 17.37 14.50 5.17
C TYR A 277 16.69 14.50 3.80
N VAL A 278 16.88 15.55 3.01
CA VAL A 278 16.33 15.61 1.66
C VAL A 278 17.37 16.12 0.67
N THR A 279 17.28 15.61 -0.55
CA THR A 279 18.13 16.02 -1.68
C THR A 279 17.30 16.06 -2.97
N ILE A 280 17.84 16.74 -3.97
CA ILE A 280 17.37 16.64 -5.35
C ILE A 280 18.45 15.92 -6.15
N ILE A 281 18.06 14.89 -6.87
CA ILE A 281 18.89 14.23 -7.87
C ILE A 281 18.64 14.93 -9.20
N PRO A 282 19.60 15.73 -9.74
CA PRO A 282 19.37 16.53 -10.93
C PRO A 282 19.07 15.69 -12.16
N ARG A 283 19.73 14.54 -12.26
CA ARG A 283 19.54 13.55 -13.31
C ARG A 283 19.60 12.14 -12.75
N PHE A 284 18.53 11.41 -12.91
CA PHE A 284 18.40 10.01 -12.54
C PHE A 284 17.89 9.21 -13.74
N THR A 285 18.48 8.05 -14.01
CA THR A 285 18.11 7.26 -15.18
C THR A 285 17.87 5.80 -14.78
N ILE A 286 16.80 5.19 -15.26
CA ILE A 286 16.51 3.78 -15.08
C ILE A 286 16.98 3.03 -16.33
N GLY A 287 17.85 2.06 -16.15
CA GLY A 287 18.41 1.23 -17.23
C GLY A 287 19.15 2.02 -18.31
N GLY A 288 19.40 3.32 -18.13
CA GLY A 288 19.88 4.20 -19.19
C GLY A 288 18.83 4.56 -20.26
N LEU A 289 17.56 4.16 -20.07
CA LEU A 289 16.50 4.21 -21.07
C LEU A 289 15.47 5.31 -20.83
N ILE A 290 15.22 5.67 -19.56
CA ILE A 290 14.33 6.77 -19.18
C ILE A 290 15.01 7.68 -18.18
N THR A 291 14.86 8.99 -18.33
CA THR A 291 15.52 9.99 -17.49
C THR A 291 14.52 10.80 -16.70
N PHE A 292 14.74 10.87 -15.41
CA PHE A 292 14.08 11.77 -14.48
C PHE A 292 14.99 12.98 -14.22
N ARG A 293 14.40 14.17 -14.18
CA ARG A 293 15.08 15.41 -13.82
C ARG A 293 14.51 15.94 -12.52
N ASN A 294 15.40 16.44 -11.66
CA ASN A 294 15.03 17.03 -10.37
C ASN A 294 14.22 16.08 -9.48
N MET A 295 14.61 14.80 -9.45
CA MET A 295 13.93 13.81 -8.62
C MET A 295 14.21 14.10 -7.14
N THR A 296 13.17 14.36 -6.37
CA THR A 296 13.28 14.47 -4.92
C THR A 296 13.51 13.10 -4.32
N ALA A 297 14.52 12.98 -3.44
CA ALA A 297 14.80 11.78 -2.68
C ALA A 297 15.09 12.15 -1.22
N PHE A 298 14.62 11.33 -0.29
CA PHE A 298 14.96 11.46 1.12
C PHE A 298 16.22 10.64 1.42
N VAL A 299 17.10 11.24 2.22
CA VAL A 299 18.42 10.69 2.50
C VAL A 299 18.44 10.09 3.90
N TYR A 300 18.76 8.80 4.00
CA TYR A 300 18.89 8.08 5.26
C TYR A 300 20.36 7.77 5.58
N ASN A 301 20.68 7.56 6.84
CA ASN A 301 22.04 7.15 7.24
C ASN A 301 22.25 5.67 6.87
N ASP A 302 23.45 5.35 6.37
CA ASP A 302 23.78 4.02 5.85
C ASP A 302 23.51 2.88 6.83
N ALA A 303 23.72 3.12 8.14
CA ALA A 303 23.46 2.14 9.19
C ALA A 303 21.98 1.75 9.32
N ASP A 304 21.06 2.61 8.84
CA ASP A 304 19.62 2.38 8.98
C ASP A 304 19.12 1.26 8.07
N TYR A 305 19.74 1.08 6.91
CA TYR A 305 19.39 0.05 5.92
C TYR A 305 20.61 -0.81 5.56
N SER A 306 21.42 -1.13 6.55
CA SER A 306 22.59 -2.02 6.44
C SER A 306 22.26 -3.39 7.06
N PHE A 307 22.66 -4.44 6.34
CA PHE A 307 22.48 -5.86 6.72
C PHE A 307 23.86 -6.56 6.75
N PRO A 308 24.67 -6.35 7.80
CA PRO A 308 26.06 -6.84 7.86
C PRO A 308 26.15 -8.36 7.70
N GLN A 309 25.16 -9.11 8.24
CA GLN A 309 25.07 -10.57 8.14
C GLN A 309 24.92 -11.05 6.68
N LEU A 310 24.33 -10.23 5.82
CA LEU A 310 24.16 -10.49 4.37
C LEU A 310 25.23 -9.76 3.54
N ARG A 311 26.13 -8.99 4.19
CA ARG A 311 27.07 -8.09 3.52
C ARG A 311 26.39 -7.19 2.48
N TYR A 312 25.20 -6.72 2.83
CA TYR A 312 24.36 -5.93 1.93
C TYR A 312 23.94 -4.63 2.59
N GLN A 313 23.91 -3.58 1.78
CA GLN A 313 23.37 -2.27 2.13
C GLN A 313 22.48 -1.79 1.00
N VAL A 314 21.29 -1.37 1.33
CA VAL A 314 20.40 -0.72 0.37
C VAL A 314 21.00 0.62 -0.01
N GLN A 315 21.20 0.88 -1.30
CA GLN A 315 21.76 2.15 -1.80
C GLN A 315 20.65 3.17 -2.07
N GLY A 316 19.47 2.70 -2.45
CA GLY A 316 18.31 3.53 -2.68
C GLY A 316 17.07 2.71 -2.90
N VAL A 317 15.91 3.36 -2.77
CA VAL A 317 14.58 2.82 -3.00
C VAL A 317 13.87 3.68 -4.04
N LEU A 318 13.38 3.05 -5.08
CA LEU A 318 12.54 3.70 -6.08
C LEU A 318 11.09 3.50 -5.67
N GLY A 319 10.51 4.58 -5.14
CA GLY A 319 9.16 4.58 -4.61
C GLY A 319 8.11 5.04 -5.61
N TYR A 320 6.88 5.11 -5.13
CA TYR A 320 5.68 5.49 -5.87
C TYR A 320 5.86 6.74 -6.76
N PRO A 321 6.49 7.87 -6.31
CA PRO A 321 6.60 9.06 -7.15
C PRO A 321 7.32 8.83 -8.47
N ALA A 322 8.36 7.99 -8.47
CA ALA A 322 9.07 7.63 -9.71
C ALA A 322 8.31 6.54 -10.48
N LEU A 323 7.78 5.53 -9.78
CA LEU A 323 7.09 4.39 -10.42
C LEU A 323 5.80 4.81 -11.11
N SER A 324 4.99 5.67 -10.49
CA SER A 324 3.77 6.20 -11.12
C SER A 324 4.08 6.99 -12.40
N ALA A 325 5.20 7.70 -12.43
CA ALA A 325 5.64 8.45 -13.62
C ALA A 325 6.13 7.51 -14.76
N LEU A 326 6.48 6.27 -14.47
CA LEU A 326 6.78 5.25 -15.48
C LEU A 326 5.54 4.77 -16.25
N GLY A 327 4.34 5.03 -15.75
CA GLY A 327 3.10 4.70 -16.41
C GLY A 327 2.64 3.27 -16.16
N SER A 328 3.23 2.25 -16.81
CA SER A 328 2.90 0.85 -16.58
C SER A 328 4.16 0.03 -16.40
N LEU A 329 4.15 -0.84 -15.37
CA LEU A 329 5.23 -1.77 -15.06
C LEU A 329 4.69 -3.19 -15.04
N THR A 330 5.23 -4.06 -15.89
CA THR A 330 4.98 -5.50 -15.84
C THR A 330 6.22 -6.19 -15.31
N ILE A 331 6.09 -6.91 -14.22
CA ILE A 331 7.18 -7.65 -13.58
C ILE A 331 6.90 -9.14 -13.80
N THR A 332 7.89 -9.87 -14.32
CA THR A 332 7.78 -11.30 -14.62
C THR A 332 8.52 -12.14 -13.59
N ASN A 333 8.16 -13.41 -13.49
CA ASN A 333 8.84 -14.38 -12.64
C ASN A 333 10.28 -14.72 -13.12
N GLU A 334 10.71 -14.21 -14.27
CA GLU A 334 12.08 -14.29 -14.80
C GLU A 334 12.91 -13.06 -14.45
N ASP A 335 12.43 -12.22 -13.52
CA ASP A 335 13.04 -10.96 -13.13
C ASP A 335 13.20 -9.96 -14.28
N MET A 336 12.31 -10.03 -15.29
CA MET A 336 12.23 -9.01 -16.34
C MET A 336 11.20 -7.95 -15.95
N ILE A 337 11.50 -6.69 -16.24
CA ILE A 337 10.57 -5.57 -16.05
C ILE A 337 10.33 -4.91 -17.40
N GLU A 338 9.10 -5.02 -17.86
CA GLU A 338 8.62 -4.26 -19.02
C GLU A 338 8.01 -2.95 -18.54
N VAL A 339 8.49 -1.84 -19.11
CA VAL A 339 8.03 -0.48 -18.78
C VAL A 339 7.39 0.13 -20.01
N ARG A 340 6.18 0.69 -19.82
CA ARG A 340 5.48 1.50 -20.82
C ARG A 340 5.29 2.91 -20.30
N PRO A 341 6.21 3.85 -20.61
CA PRO A 341 6.20 5.19 -20.06
C PRO A 341 4.88 5.93 -20.33
N ALA A 342 4.44 6.73 -19.34
CA ALA A 342 3.25 7.56 -19.47
C ALA A 342 3.43 8.64 -20.57
N LYS A 343 4.67 9.15 -20.72
CA LYS A 343 5.04 10.09 -21.78
C LYS A 343 5.87 9.36 -22.83
N GLN A 344 5.28 9.15 -24.01
CA GLN A 344 5.97 8.57 -25.14
C GLN A 344 6.42 9.65 -26.12
N PRO A 345 7.52 9.43 -26.90
CA PRO A 345 7.91 10.32 -27.96
C PRO A 345 6.77 10.45 -28.99
N GLN A 346 6.42 11.68 -29.39
CA GLN A 346 5.47 11.85 -30.48
C GLN A 346 6.09 11.28 -31.77
N PRO A 347 5.38 10.40 -32.48
CA PRO A 347 5.88 9.93 -33.78
C PRO A 347 6.04 11.10 -34.72
N ALA A 348 7.20 11.17 -35.39
CA ALA A 348 7.55 12.25 -36.33
C ALA A 348 6.62 12.33 -37.55
N THR A 349 5.83 11.29 -37.81
CA THR A 349 4.84 11.19 -38.88
C THR A 349 3.56 10.55 -38.37
N LYS A 350 2.42 11.16 -38.65
CA LYS A 350 1.09 10.51 -38.45
C LYS A 350 0.91 9.40 -39.49
N SER A 351 1.56 8.26 -39.34
CA SER A 351 1.31 7.11 -40.19
C SER A 351 0.06 6.37 -39.70
N LEU A 352 -0.71 5.81 -40.62
CA LEU A 352 -1.87 4.95 -40.35
C LEU A 352 -1.50 3.73 -39.47
N GLU A 353 -0.22 3.32 -39.47
CA GLU A 353 0.30 2.26 -38.59
C GLU A 353 0.38 2.69 -37.12
N ALA A 354 0.66 3.98 -36.81
CA ALA A 354 0.66 4.49 -35.45
C ALA A 354 -0.74 4.46 -34.80
N GLN A 355 -1.81 4.54 -35.61
CA GLN A 355 -3.19 4.38 -35.13
C GLN A 355 -3.54 2.91 -34.81
N LYS A 356 -2.83 1.95 -35.39
CA LYS A 356 -3.02 0.52 -35.10
C LYS A 356 -2.36 0.13 -33.76
N ILE A 357 -1.20 0.72 -33.46
CA ILE A 357 -0.49 0.52 -32.18
C ILE A 357 -1.30 1.05 -31.00
N VAL A 358 -2.02 2.19 -31.17
CA VAL A 358 -2.89 2.77 -30.13
C VAL A 358 -4.09 1.86 -29.79
N LYS A 359 -4.48 0.94 -30.68
CA LYS A 359 -5.57 -0.01 -30.43
C LYS A 359 -5.14 -1.28 -29.67
N GLU A 360 -3.86 -1.61 -29.71
CA GLU A 360 -3.27 -2.71 -28.93
C GLU A 360 -2.87 -2.28 -27.50
N ASP A 361 -2.89 -0.99 -27.20
CA ASP A 361 -2.55 -0.40 -25.88
C ASP A 361 -3.72 -0.35 -24.89
N LEU A 362 -4.78 -1.12 -25.11
CA LEU A 362 -5.79 -1.30 -24.05
C LEU A 362 -5.13 -2.03 -22.88
N PRO A 363 -5.22 -1.48 -21.66
CA PRO A 363 -4.66 -2.14 -20.49
C PRO A 363 -5.23 -3.56 -20.41
N ALA A 364 -4.38 -4.51 -20.04
CA ALA A 364 -4.83 -5.87 -19.79
C ALA A 364 -6.00 -5.85 -18.81
N PRO A 365 -7.06 -6.63 -19.02
CA PRO A 365 -8.17 -6.69 -18.11
C PRO A 365 -7.64 -7.08 -16.73
N GLY A 366 -7.90 -6.27 -15.72
CA GLY A 366 -7.38 -6.44 -14.35
C GLY A 366 -8.36 -5.90 -13.31
N GLY A 367 -8.03 -6.08 -12.04
CA GLY A 367 -8.70 -5.46 -10.92
C GLY A 367 -8.32 -3.97 -10.82
N SER A 368 -9.22 -3.16 -10.24
CA SER A 368 -8.86 -1.79 -9.87
C SER A 368 -7.89 -1.78 -8.71
N PHE A 369 -6.94 -0.86 -8.71
CA PHE A 369 -6.21 -0.56 -7.50
C PHE A 369 -6.41 0.90 -7.08
N TYR A 370 -6.27 1.13 -5.80
CA TYR A 370 -6.53 2.41 -5.16
C TYR A 370 -5.36 2.77 -4.26
N LEU A 371 -5.20 4.05 -4.01
CA LEU A 371 -4.23 4.55 -3.03
C LEU A 371 -4.98 5.02 -1.79
N ASP A 372 -4.64 4.47 -0.63
CA ASP A 372 -5.16 4.92 0.65
C ASP A 372 -3.99 5.22 1.59
N GLY A 373 -3.72 6.51 1.77
CA GLY A 373 -2.47 6.95 2.39
C GLY A 373 -1.28 6.48 1.54
N GLU A 374 -0.46 5.64 2.15
CA GLU A 374 0.74 5.05 1.54
C GLU A 374 0.50 3.61 1.04
N ARG A 375 -0.73 3.09 1.19
CA ARG A 375 -1.07 1.72 0.79
C ARG A 375 -1.55 1.65 -0.65
N ILE A 376 -1.11 0.63 -1.36
CA ILE A 376 -1.71 0.20 -2.63
C ILE A 376 -2.74 -0.88 -2.30
N ILE A 377 -4.01 -0.54 -2.46
CA ILE A 377 -5.14 -1.44 -2.20
C ILE A 377 -5.68 -1.94 -3.54
N VAL A 378 -5.75 -3.26 -3.69
CA VAL A 378 -6.25 -3.92 -4.89
C VAL A 378 -7.57 -4.60 -4.57
N ALA A 379 -8.57 -4.38 -5.43
CA ALA A 379 -9.81 -5.12 -5.39
C ALA A 379 -9.62 -6.49 -6.06
N LEU A 380 -9.71 -7.55 -5.28
CA LEU A 380 -9.63 -8.93 -5.74
C LEU A 380 -10.95 -9.62 -5.45
N GLY A 381 -11.48 -10.37 -6.44
CA GLY A 381 -12.72 -11.12 -6.28
C GLY A 381 -12.46 -12.59 -5.94
N ASN A 382 -13.42 -13.24 -5.30
CA ASN A 382 -13.56 -14.69 -5.42
C ASN A 382 -14.29 -14.98 -6.73
N PRO A 383 -13.97 -16.06 -7.44
CA PRO A 383 -14.83 -16.52 -8.52
C PRO A 383 -16.24 -16.72 -7.92
N ALA A 384 -17.25 -16.08 -8.52
CA ALA A 384 -18.61 -16.30 -8.09
C ALA A 384 -18.89 -17.81 -8.02
N PRO A 385 -19.59 -18.32 -6.98
CA PRO A 385 -19.96 -19.72 -6.95
C PRO A 385 -20.62 -20.07 -8.27
N THR A 386 -20.22 -21.18 -8.86
CA THR A 386 -20.71 -21.67 -10.15
C THR A 386 -22.09 -22.32 -10.02
N ASP A 387 -22.95 -21.77 -9.17
CA ASP A 387 -24.34 -22.21 -9.07
C ASP A 387 -25.06 -21.86 -10.39
N PRO A 388 -25.71 -22.82 -11.03
CA PRO A 388 -26.48 -22.55 -12.23
C PRO A 388 -27.58 -21.53 -11.93
N PRO A 389 -27.85 -20.57 -12.84
CA PRO A 389 -28.89 -19.55 -12.62
C PRO A 389 -30.25 -20.22 -12.46
N THR A 390 -30.75 -20.27 -11.24
CA THR A 390 -32.05 -20.86 -10.91
C THR A 390 -33.19 -19.86 -10.90
N SER A 391 -33.03 -18.64 -11.42
CA SER A 391 -34.13 -17.68 -11.52
C SER A 391 -33.96 -16.72 -12.70
N ASP A 392 -35.06 -16.48 -13.41
CA ASP A 392 -35.27 -15.53 -14.52
C ASP A 392 -35.15 -14.03 -14.13
N LYS A 393 -34.61 -13.71 -12.96
CA LYS A 393 -34.27 -12.33 -12.60
C LYS A 393 -32.81 -12.10 -12.95
N PRO A 394 -32.48 -10.99 -13.66
CA PRO A 394 -31.08 -10.57 -13.79
C PRO A 394 -30.54 -10.37 -12.37
N SER A 395 -29.76 -11.32 -11.87
CA SER A 395 -29.09 -11.15 -10.59
C SER A 395 -28.20 -9.94 -10.76
N GLN A 396 -28.47 -8.89 -9.97
CA GLN A 396 -27.49 -7.86 -9.72
C GLN A 396 -26.25 -8.63 -9.22
N LYS A 397 -25.24 -8.79 -10.10
CA LYS A 397 -23.93 -9.32 -9.70
C LYS A 397 -23.48 -8.43 -8.56
N THR A 398 -23.63 -8.91 -7.34
CA THR A 398 -23.01 -8.29 -6.17
C THR A 398 -21.52 -8.36 -6.44
N ILE A 399 -20.93 -7.19 -6.68
CA ILE A 399 -19.49 -7.08 -6.82
C ILE A 399 -18.94 -7.37 -5.43
N ASP A 400 -18.47 -8.58 -5.23
CA ASP A 400 -17.81 -9.00 -3.98
C ASP A 400 -16.35 -8.57 -4.09
N GLU A 401 -16.10 -7.32 -3.74
CA GLU A 401 -14.75 -6.76 -3.72
C GLU A 401 -14.11 -7.08 -2.38
N ARG A 402 -13.08 -7.91 -2.41
CA ARG A 402 -12.20 -8.15 -1.29
C ARG A 402 -10.95 -7.32 -1.48
N MET A 403 -10.64 -6.49 -0.50
CA MET A 403 -9.54 -5.56 -0.56
C MET A 403 -8.28 -6.18 0.02
N PHE A 404 -7.20 -6.12 -0.74
CA PHE A 404 -5.87 -6.59 -0.37
C PHE A 404 -4.86 -5.46 -0.49
N VAL A 405 -3.92 -5.40 0.41
CA VAL A 405 -2.74 -4.55 0.26
C VAL A 405 -1.70 -5.31 -0.57
N ILE A 406 -1.13 -4.67 -1.57
CA ILE A 406 0.07 -5.19 -2.24
C ILE A 406 1.29 -4.65 -1.50
N ASP A 407 2.17 -5.54 -1.08
CA ASP A 407 3.43 -5.22 -0.42
C ASP A 407 4.62 -5.87 -1.17
N ALA A 408 4.97 -5.29 -2.31
CA ALA A 408 6.09 -5.77 -3.11
C ALA A 408 7.47 -5.48 -2.49
N GLY A 409 7.54 -4.63 -1.46
CA GLY A 409 8.70 -4.41 -0.61
C GLY A 409 8.77 -5.37 0.60
N GLY A 410 7.68 -6.08 0.89
CA GLY A 410 7.58 -7.09 1.94
C GLY A 410 7.66 -8.51 1.37
N GLN A 411 8.19 -9.44 2.18
CA GLN A 411 8.41 -10.79 1.70
C GLN A 411 7.23 -11.73 1.91
N GLN A 412 6.44 -11.53 2.95
CA GLN A 412 5.47 -12.53 3.39
C GLN A 412 4.04 -12.10 3.13
N THR A 413 3.31 -13.01 2.49
CA THR A 413 1.87 -12.92 2.30
C THR A 413 1.13 -13.52 3.49
N TYR A 414 0.07 -12.84 3.92
CA TYR A 414 -0.86 -13.37 4.90
C TYR A 414 -2.28 -12.90 4.64
N LEU A 415 -3.25 -13.70 5.07
CA LEU A 415 -4.65 -13.31 5.14
C LEU A 415 -4.99 -12.96 6.58
N THR A 416 -5.83 -11.96 6.76
CA THR A 416 -6.26 -11.46 8.07
C THR A 416 -7.34 -12.35 8.68
N SER A 417 -7.69 -12.09 9.93
CA SER A 417 -8.80 -12.77 10.62
C SER A 417 -10.14 -12.57 9.89
N ARG A 418 -10.33 -11.49 9.11
CA ARG A 418 -11.53 -11.32 8.27
C ARG A 418 -11.72 -12.47 7.29
N TYR A 419 -10.63 -12.90 6.63
CA TYR A 419 -10.68 -14.06 5.75
C TYR A 419 -11.00 -15.34 6.54
N TYR A 420 -10.35 -15.54 7.69
CA TYR A 420 -10.57 -16.70 8.53
C TYR A 420 -12.04 -16.81 8.99
N ASP A 421 -12.63 -15.70 9.43
CA ASP A 421 -14.02 -15.67 9.94
C ASP A 421 -15.05 -16.13 8.88
N GLU A 422 -14.79 -15.81 7.60
CA GLU A 422 -15.64 -16.26 6.50
C GLU A 422 -15.39 -17.70 6.07
N HIS A 423 -14.17 -18.22 6.27
CA HIS A 423 -13.70 -19.51 5.78
C HIS A 423 -13.32 -20.50 6.88
N ALA A 424 -13.71 -20.26 8.14
CA ALA A 424 -13.29 -21.07 9.29
C ALA A 424 -13.55 -22.57 9.14
N ALA A 425 -14.63 -22.94 8.43
CA ALA A 425 -14.95 -24.34 8.14
C ALA A 425 -13.90 -25.06 7.30
N GLU A 426 -13.17 -24.35 6.44
CA GLU A 426 -12.12 -24.91 5.57
C GLU A 426 -10.88 -25.33 6.37
N PHE A 427 -10.70 -24.73 7.55
CA PHE A 427 -9.56 -24.99 8.44
C PHE A 427 -9.91 -25.98 9.58
N ALA A 428 -11.14 -26.51 9.60
CA ALA A 428 -11.57 -27.45 10.63
C ALA A 428 -10.69 -28.73 10.61
N GLY A 429 -10.06 -29.04 11.75
CA GLY A 429 -9.18 -30.19 11.90
C GLY A 429 -7.74 -29.98 11.43
N GLN A 430 -7.40 -28.83 10.87
CA GLN A 430 -6.02 -28.48 10.53
C GLN A 430 -5.24 -28.12 11.80
N LYS A 431 -3.91 -28.28 11.73
CA LYS A 431 -3.01 -27.92 12.84
C LYS A 431 -2.67 -26.43 12.77
N MET A 432 -3.01 -25.71 13.82
CA MET A 432 -2.62 -24.31 13.99
C MET A 432 -1.10 -24.21 14.21
N GLN A 433 -0.49 -23.18 13.65
CA GLN A 433 0.93 -22.83 13.78
C GLN A 433 1.06 -21.43 14.36
N LEU A 434 2.24 -21.10 14.88
CA LEU A 434 2.58 -19.74 15.26
C LEU A 434 3.31 -19.08 14.10
N PHE A 435 2.76 -17.98 13.63
CA PHE A 435 3.31 -17.15 12.56
C PHE A 435 3.83 -15.85 13.14
N THR A 436 5.05 -15.48 12.77
CA THR A 436 5.66 -14.23 13.19
C THR A 436 5.73 -13.28 12.00
N LEU A 437 5.04 -12.16 12.11
CA LEU A 437 5.08 -11.11 11.10
C LEU A 437 6.43 -10.38 11.20
N PRO A 438 7.25 -10.35 10.14
CA PRO A 438 8.48 -9.59 10.14
C PRO A 438 8.18 -8.09 10.17
N GLY A 439 9.00 -7.33 10.86
CA GLY A 439 8.92 -5.87 10.88
C GLY A 439 8.05 -5.25 11.98
N LEU A 440 7.23 -6.01 12.69
CA LEU A 440 6.56 -5.50 13.90
C LEU A 440 7.52 -5.54 15.08
N GLN A 441 7.61 -4.44 15.85
CA GLN A 441 8.53 -4.30 17.00
C GLN A 441 8.34 -5.34 18.07
N SER A 442 7.12 -5.76 18.30
CA SER A 442 6.77 -6.90 19.12
C SER A 442 6.34 -8.01 18.17
N ALA A 443 7.30 -8.80 17.67
CA ALA A 443 7.01 -10.01 16.91
C ALA A 443 6.31 -11.02 17.80
N THR A 444 5.12 -10.68 18.34
CA THR A 444 4.28 -11.62 19.05
C THR A 444 3.81 -12.64 18.03
N PRO A 445 4.19 -13.90 18.18
CA PRO A 445 3.73 -14.94 17.27
C PRO A 445 2.21 -14.97 17.26
N GLN A 446 1.63 -14.88 16.06
CA GLN A 446 0.19 -14.93 15.83
C GLN A 446 -0.25 -16.36 15.53
N PRO A 447 -1.37 -16.83 16.07
CA PRO A 447 -1.92 -18.11 15.68
C PRO A 447 -2.44 -18.04 14.24
N ALA A 448 -1.98 -18.99 13.41
CA ALA A 448 -2.33 -19.04 12.00
C ALA A 448 -2.52 -20.48 11.50
N PHE A 449 -3.31 -20.65 10.48
CA PHE A 449 -3.33 -21.82 9.63
C PHE A 449 -2.50 -21.59 8.38
N VAL A 450 -2.18 -22.65 7.66
CA VAL A 450 -1.57 -22.58 6.33
C VAL A 450 -2.61 -23.08 5.31
N ALA A 451 -3.09 -22.19 4.46
CA ALA A 451 -3.89 -22.59 3.33
C ALA A 451 -2.96 -23.14 2.23
N GLU A 452 -3.19 -24.39 1.82
CA GLU A 452 -2.37 -25.01 0.78
C GLU A 452 -2.52 -24.29 -0.57
N THR A 453 -3.74 -23.88 -0.89
CA THR A 453 -4.06 -23.19 -2.15
C THR A 453 -5.25 -22.27 -1.95
N ILE A 454 -5.12 -21.03 -2.38
CA ILE A 454 -6.19 -20.04 -2.41
C ILE A 454 -6.35 -19.53 -3.85
N PRO A 455 -7.56 -19.56 -4.44
CA PRO A 455 -7.81 -18.94 -5.72
C PRO A 455 -7.84 -17.42 -5.57
N LEU A 456 -6.95 -16.73 -6.26
CA LEU A 456 -6.89 -15.28 -6.31
C LEU A 456 -7.46 -14.81 -7.66
N THR A 457 -8.58 -14.11 -7.65
CA THR A 457 -9.19 -13.56 -8.87
C THR A 457 -8.84 -12.08 -9.02
N VAL A 458 -8.22 -11.74 -10.15
CA VAL A 458 -7.81 -10.38 -10.51
C VAL A 458 -8.46 -10.02 -11.84
N GLY A 459 -9.53 -9.25 -11.80
CA GLY A 459 -10.35 -9.02 -12.99
C GLY A 459 -10.87 -10.34 -13.57
N PRO A 460 -10.58 -10.68 -14.83
CA PRO A 460 -11.03 -11.94 -15.45
C PRO A 460 -10.11 -13.13 -15.16
N ALA A 461 -8.92 -12.91 -14.59
CA ALA A 461 -7.94 -13.96 -14.36
C ALA A 461 -8.09 -14.52 -12.94
N THR A 462 -8.05 -15.85 -12.80
CA THR A 462 -7.96 -16.55 -11.52
C THR A 462 -6.66 -17.34 -11.50
N VAL A 463 -5.85 -17.12 -10.47
CA VAL A 463 -4.57 -17.79 -10.28
C VAL A 463 -4.52 -18.46 -8.91
N PRO A 464 -3.98 -19.69 -8.80
CA PRO A 464 -3.77 -20.33 -7.51
C PRO A 464 -2.54 -19.72 -6.83
N ILE A 465 -2.69 -19.35 -5.56
CA ILE A 465 -1.58 -18.97 -4.69
C ILE A 465 -1.46 -20.02 -3.58
N HIS A 466 -0.22 -20.46 -3.31
CA HIS A 466 0.02 -21.59 -2.45
C HIS A 466 0.72 -21.23 -1.14
N PHE A 467 0.44 -21.99 -0.09
CA PHE A 467 1.10 -21.94 1.21
C PHE A 467 0.98 -20.60 1.93
N ILE A 468 -0.23 -20.03 1.91
CA ILE A 468 -0.52 -18.73 2.50
C ILE A 468 -0.90 -18.86 3.97
N GLN A 469 -0.33 -17.99 4.80
CA GLN A 469 -0.68 -17.87 6.22
C GLN A 469 -2.04 -17.23 6.38
N VAL A 470 -2.91 -17.80 7.22
CA VAL A 470 -4.25 -17.29 7.53
C VAL A 470 -4.31 -17.02 9.03
N LEU A 471 -4.29 -15.76 9.41
CA LEU A 471 -4.34 -15.35 10.82
C LEU A 471 -5.73 -15.59 11.39
N THR A 472 -5.79 -16.10 12.63
CA THR A 472 -7.07 -16.39 13.30
C THR A 472 -7.51 -15.30 14.26
N GLN A 473 -6.67 -14.29 14.47
CA GLN A 473 -6.93 -13.17 15.37
C GLN A 473 -6.51 -11.86 14.72
N PRO A 474 -7.19 -10.74 15.02
CA PRO A 474 -6.77 -9.42 14.59
C PRO A 474 -5.35 -9.09 15.07
N LEU A 475 -4.63 -8.32 14.27
CA LEU A 475 -3.30 -7.81 14.60
C LEU A 475 -3.35 -6.64 15.59
N GLY A 476 -4.53 -6.06 15.79
CA GLY A 476 -4.75 -4.90 16.66
C GLY A 476 -4.38 -3.58 16.03
N SER A 477 -4.19 -3.55 14.71
CA SER A 477 -4.00 -2.33 13.93
C SER A 477 -5.11 -2.18 12.91
N VAL A 478 -5.83 -1.07 12.94
CA VAL A 478 -6.92 -0.81 11.98
C VAL A 478 -6.41 -0.94 10.55
N ALA A 479 -5.24 -0.37 10.25
CA ALA A 479 -4.67 -0.40 8.90
C ALA A 479 -4.25 -1.81 8.41
N LEU A 480 -4.08 -2.77 9.30
CA LEU A 480 -3.77 -4.16 8.95
C LEU A 480 -5.00 -5.07 8.99
N ASP A 481 -5.99 -4.71 9.80
CA ASP A 481 -7.19 -5.53 10.04
C ASP A 481 -8.39 -5.11 9.16
N ASP A 482 -8.32 -3.97 8.48
CA ASP A 482 -9.39 -3.45 7.61
C ASP A 482 -9.43 -4.09 6.20
N VAL A 483 -8.41 -4.88 5.85
CA VAL A 483 -8.30 -5.60 4.57
C VAL A 483 -8.38 -7.11 4.75
N TYR A 484 -8.60 -7.84 3.66
CA TYR A 484 -8.63 -9.32 3.68
C TYR A 484 -7.25 -9.96 3.77
N GLY A 485 -6.21 -9.25 3.34
CA GLY A 485 -4.86 -9.75 3.42
C GLY A 485 -3.83 -8.80 2.83
N VAL A 486 -2.59 -9.20 2.96
CA VAL A 486 -1.43 -8.54 2.38
C VAL A 486 -0.75 -9.53 1.43
N LEU A 487 -0.52 -9.12 0.19
CA LEU A 487 0.20 -9.90 -0.81
C LEU A 487 1.65 -9.44 -0.88
N GLY A 488 2.53 -10.23 -0.32
CA GLY A 488 3.97 -10.02 -0.38
C GLY A 488 4.60 -10.59 -1.65
N ILE A 489 5.91 -10.44 -1.74
CA ILE A 489 6.67 -10.91 -2.91
C ILE A 489 6.60 -12.43 -3.09
N ASP A 490 6.44 -13.20 -2.01
CA ASP A 490 6.29 -14.67 -2.04
C ASP A 490 5.04 -15.13 -2.79
N ALA A 491 3.94 -14.36 -2.74
CA ALA A 491 2.76 -14.62 -3.57
C ALA A 491 2.94 -14.06 -4.98
N LEU A 492 3.49 -12.85 -5.11
CA LEU A 492 3.71 -12.22 -6.42
C LEU A 492 4.68 -13.04 -7.30
N ASP A 493 5.67 -13.69 -6.70
CA ASP A 493 6.63 -14.57 -7.40
C ASP A 493 6.01 -15.90 -7.87
N GLN A 494 4.81 -16.25 -7.41
CA GLN A 494 4.08 -17.41 -7.91
C GLN A 494 3.32 -17.10 -9.22
N LEU A 495 3.23 -15.82 -9.59
CA LEU A 495 2.60 -15.38 -10.84
C LEU A 495 3.60 -15.43 -11.99
N GLN A 496 3.13 -15.76 -13.20
CA GLN A 496 3.98 -15.64 -14.40
C GLN A 496 4.41 -14.20 -14.64
N ALA A 497 3.47 -13.26 -14.45
CA ALA A 497 3.71 -11.84 -14.48
C ALA A 497 2.59 -11.09 -13.75
N TYR A 498 2.92 -9.92 -13.22
CA TYR A 498 1.93 -8.98 -12.71
C TYR A 498 2.25 -7.56 -13.19
N THR A 499 1.21 -6.75 -13.35
CA THR A 499 1.32 -5.40 -13.93
C THR A 499 0.64 -4.38 -13.04
N PHE A 500 1.37 -3.30 -12.73
CA PHE A 500 0.80 -2.06 -12.23
C PHE A 500 0.66 -1.07 -13.38
N ASP A 501 -0.55 -0.73 -13.78
CA ASP A 501 -0.81 0.37 -14.70
C ASP A 501 -1.31 1.60 -13.93
N TYR A 502 -0.39 2.51 -13.63
CA TYR A 502 -0.67 3.75 -12.91
C TYR A 502 -1.47 4.77 -13.74
N ARG A 503 -1.57 4.59 -15.05
CA ARG A 503 -2.35 5.49 -15.93
C ARG A 503 -3.85 5.21 -15.82
N THR A 504 -4.19 3.95 -15.60
CA THR A 504 -5.57 3.47 -15.52
C THR A 504 -5.94 2.95 -14.14
N MET A 505 -5.00 2.98 -13.19
CA MET A 505 -5.12 2.45 -11.85
C MET A 505 -5.62 1.00 -11.85
N ARG A 506 -4.93 0.14 -12.62
CA ARG A 506 -5.29 -1.27 -12.75
C ARG A 506 -4.12 -2.16 -12.40
N PHE A 507 -4.44 -3.19 -11.64
CA PHE A 507 -3.56 -4.31 -11.33
C PHE A 507 -4.01 -5.52 -12.13
N SER A 508 -3.12 -6.16 -12.86
CA SER A 508 -3.44 -7.35 -13.62
C SER A 508 -2.37 -8.43 -13.42
N VAL A 509 -2.77 -9.67 -13.58
CA VAL A 509 -1.91 -10.83 -13.43
C VAL A 509 -2.00 -11.69 -14.67
N LYS A 510 -0.89 -12.35 -15.00
CA LYS A 510 -0.84 -13.37 -16.02
C LYS A 510 -0.68 -14.72 -15.30
N PRO A 511 -1.62 -15.64 -15.44
CA PRO A 511 -1.48 -16.99 -14.88
C PRO A 511 -0.34 -17.74 -15.60
N GLU A 512 0.18 -18.79 -14.94
CA GLU A 512 1.17 -19.71 -15.53
C GLU A 512 0.65 -20.43 -16.77
#